data_32b55fbcb228a80578a04a84be660755
#
_entry.id   32b55fbcb228a80578a04a84be660755
#
_cell.length_a   1.000
_cell.length_b   1.000
_cell.length_c   1.000
_cell.angle_alpha   90.00
_cell.angle_beta   90.00
_cell.angle_gamma   90.00
#
_symmetry.space_group_name_H-M   'P 1'
#
loop_
_entity.id
_entity.type
_entity.pdbx_description
1 polymer ?
#
loop_
_entity_poly.entity_id
_entity_poly.type
_entity_poly.pdbx_seq_one_letter_code
_entity_poly.pdbx_strand_id
1 'polypeptide(L)'
;PPRSTRKESSAASDVYKRQGQTTGAQNPHTRGGRRAHGPKVAKDWSQKLNSKQKTLARNSAIAATVNPDMVSSRGHNFDESIRFPIIIDSYTESREGSVEKFDVESLPLQNSTRKFVAMMEGLGLGADLNRAKSGRTIRAGKGTMRGRKYRTPKSILLVVANRDGLHKAARNVPGVDVVAAKDLCAEDLAPGGDLGRLTVWTKSAIKAME
;
A
#
# COMPACT_ATOMS: atom_id res chain seq x y z
N PRO A 1 13.17 -51.55 -24.06
CA PRO A 1 14.49 -51.22 -23.58
C PRO A 1 14.52 -51.28 -22.06
N PRO A 2 15.56 -51.82 -21.47
CA PRO A 2 15.67 -51.95 -20.05
C PRO A 2 15.60 -50.61 -19.34
N ARG A 3 15.01 -50.58 -18.15
CA ARG A 3 14.83 -49.36 -17.34
C ARG A 3 16.12 -48.54 -17.11
N SER A 4 17.26 -49.24 -17.11
CA SER A 4 18.59 -48.60 -16.98
C SER A 4 18.95 -47.68 -18.15
N THR A 5 18.67 -48.12 -19.37
CA THR A 5 18.93 -47.32 -20.57
C THR A 5 18.06 -46.04 -20.64
N ARG A 6 16.84 -46.08 -20.09
CA ARG A 6 16.00 -44.88 -20.00
C ARG A 6 16.55 -43.87 -19.01
N LYS A 7 17.08 -44.29 -17.88
CA LYS A 7 17.71 -43.41 -16.89
C LYS A 7 18.98 -42.81 -17.44
N GLU A 8 19.80 -43.59 -18.14
CA GLU A 8 21.03 -43.12 -18.77
C GLU A 8 20.75 -42.14 -19.90
N SER A 9 19.74 -42.39 -20.75
CA SER A 9 19.36 -41.47 -21.82
C SER A 9 18.74 -40.19 -21.26
N SER A 10 18.03 -40.23 -20.14
CA SER A 10 17.52 -39.05 -19.46
C SER A 10 18.65 -38.20 -18.85
N ALA A 11 19.61 -38.84 -18.16
CA ALA A 11 20.77 -38.13 -17.63
C ALA A 11 21.67 -37.59 -18.74
N ALA A 12 21.90 -38.35 -19.80
CA ALA A 12 22.65 -37.94 -20.97
C ALA A 12 21.93 -36.77 -21.72
N SER A 13 20.60 -36.81 -21.82
CA SER A 13 19.79 -35.74 -22.39
C SER A 13 19.88 -34.48 -21.54
N ASP A 14 19.88 -34.58 -20.22
CA ASP A 14 20.05 -33.41 -19.32
C ASP A 14 21.45 -32.83 -19.39
N VAL A 15 22.48 -33.68 -19.48
CA VAL A 15 23.86 -33.25 -19.68
C VAL A 15 24.00 -32.60 -21.05
N TYR A 16 23.46 -33.20 -22.10
CA TYR A 16 23.47 -32.63 -23.44
C TYR A 16 22.72 -31.29 -23.53
N LYS A 17 21.54 -31.20 -22.96
CA LYS A 17 20.80 -29.92 -22.88
C LYS A 17 21.55 -28.84 -22.12
N ARG A 18 22.27 -29.21 -21.07
CA ARG A 18 23.09 -28.27 -20.31
C ARG A 18 24.38 -27.89 -21.03
N GLN A 19 25.00 -28.81 -21.73
CA GLN A 19 26.22 -28.56 -22.52
C GLN A 19 25.94 -27.76 -23.78
N GLY A 20 24.87 -28.03 -24.51
CA GLY A 20 24.55 -27.36 -25.77
C GLY A 20 23.99 -25.94 -25.62
N GLN A 21 23.46 -25.59 -24.45
CA GLN A 21 22.91 -24.26 -24.17
C GLN A 21 23.83 -23.37 -23.32
N THR A 22 24.90 -23.91 -22.78
CA THR A 22 25.89 -23.17 -22.04
C THR A 22 27.01 -22.68 -22.96
N THR A 23 26.71 -21.67 -23.73
CA THR A 23 27.71 -20.88 -24.43
C THR A 23 28.59 -20.07 -23.47
N GLY A 24 28.34 -20.16 -22.20
CA GLY A 24 29.17 -19.61 -21.14
C GLY A 24 30.28 -20.54 -20.74
N ALA A 25 31.26 -20.78 -21.63
CA ALA A 25 32.43 -21.61 -21.37
C ALA A 25 33.24 -21.14 -20.14
N GLN A 26 33.02 -19.93 -19.65
CA GLN A 26 33.80 -19.30 -18.57
C GLN A 26 33.16 -19.49 -17.16
N ASN A 27 31.93 -19.97 -17.07
CA ASN A 27 31.33 -20.21 -15.78
C ASN A 27 30.25 -21.32 -15.84
N PRO A 28 30.63 -22.58 -15.51
CA PRO A 28 29.74 -23.73 -15.69
C PRO A 28 28.45 -23.71 -14.88
N HIS A 29 28.38 -22.89 -13.83
CA HIS A 29 27.17 -22.74 -12.98
C HIS A 29 26.21 -21.64 -13.45
N THR A 30 26.56 -20.89 -14.47
CA THR A 30 25.75 -19.76 -14.97
C THR A 30 25.21 -20.07 -16.36
N ARG A 31 23.91 -20.31 -16.45
CA ARG A 31 23.23 -20.52 -17.75
C ARG A 31 23.32 -19.24 -18.60
N GLY A 32 23.87 -19.35 -19.82
CA GLY A 32 24.08 -18.21 -20.70
C GLY A 32 25.32 -17.35 -20.41
N GLY A 33 26.19 -17.82 -19.50
CA GLY A 33 27.43 -17.11 -19.14
C GLY A 33 27.25 -16.00 -18.10
N ARG A 34 28.37 -15.51 -17.58
CA ARG A 34 28.39 -14.41 -16.62
C ARG A 34 28.05 -13.09 -17.31
N ARG A 35 27.13 -12.30 -16.73
CA ARG A 35 26.92 -10.91 -17.14
C ARG A 35 28.20 -10.09 -16.94
N ALA A 36 28.73 -9.47 -18.00
CA ALA A 36 29.95 -8.66 -17.95
C ALA A 36 29.78 -7.49 -16.95
N HIS A 37 28.64 -6.84 -16.94
CA HIS A 37 28.31 -5.75 -16.03
C HIS A 37 27.03 -6.09 -15.24
N GLY A 38 27.15 -7.06 -14.34
CA GLY A 38 26.04 -7.42 -13.44
C GLY A 38 25.69 -6.28 -12.47
N PRO A 39 24.44 -6.19 -12.04
CA PRO A 39 24.03 -5.21 -11.03
C PRO A 39 24.81 -5.43 -9.73
N LYS A 40 25.34 -4.34 -9.17
CA LYS A 40 26.07 -4.34 -7.90
C LYS A 40 25.25 -3.67 -6.82
N VAL A 41 25.37 -4.14 -5.58
CA VAL A 41 24.69 -3.56 -4.41
C VAL A 41 25.12 -2.10 -4.17
N ALA A 42 26.37 -1.77 -4.48
CA ALA A 42 26.92 -0.42 -4.32
C ALA A 42 26.43 0.60 -5.36
N LYS A 43 25.64 0.16 -6.36
CA LYS A 43 25.08 1.10 -7.35
C LYS A 43 23.98 1.91 -6.69
N ASP A 44 24.07 3.24 -6.79
CA ASP A 44 22.96 4.13 -6.44
C ASP A 44 21.83 3.99 -7.48
N TRP A 45 20.68 3.54 -7.00
CA TRP A 45 19.46 3.34 -7.79
C TRP A 45 18.52 4.54 -7.70
N SER A 46 18.81 5.49 -6.81
CA SER A 46 17.98 6.67 -6.65
C SER A 46 18.08 7.59 -7.86
N GLN A 47 16.94 8.15 -8.24
CA GLN A 47 16.86 9.14 -9.32
C GLN A 47 16.37 10.46 -8.75
N LYS A 48 17.11 11.52 -9.03
CA LYS A 48 16.74 12.86 -8.60
C LYS A 48 15.64 13.42 -9.51
N LEU A 49 14.45 13.67 -8.93
CA LEU A 49 13.36 14.36 -9.60
C LEU A 49 13.32 15.83 -9.17
N ASN A 50 12.95 16.70 -10.09
CA ASN A 50 12.78 18.12 -9.82
C ASN A 50 11.62 18.36 -8.83
N SER A 51 11.77 19.33 -7.93
CA SER A 51 10.74 19.67 -6.94
C SER A 51 9.41 20.06 -7.58
N LYS A 52 9.43 20.84 -8.65
CA LYS A 52 8.23 21.21 -9.42
C LYS A 52 7.47 20.02 -9.99
N GLN A 53 8.19 19.01 -10.48
CA GLN A 53 7.57 17.77 -10.98
C GLN A 53 6.92 16.97 -9.84
N LYS A 54 7.56 16.88 -8.67
CA LYS A 54 6.99 16.22 -7.49
C LYS A 54 5.72 16.93 -7.02
N THR A 55 5.73 18.26 -6.98
CA THR A 55 4.55 19.05 -6.60
C THR A 55 3.40 18.87 -7.60
N LEU A 56 3.69 18.91 -8.90
CA LEU A 56 2.68 18.67 -9.94
C LEU A 56 2.06 17.29 -9.84
N ALA A 57 2.89 16.25 -9.64
CA ALA A 57 2.42 14.88 -9.46
C ALA A 57 1.53 14.74 -8.21
N ARG A 58 1.94 15.36 -7.09
CA ARG A 58 1.13 15.36 -5.86
C ARG A 58 -0.22 16.05 -6.07
N ASN A 59 -0.23 17.23 -6.67
CA ASN A 59 -1.47 17.98 -6.90
C ASN A 59 -2.42 17.24 -7.86
N SER A 60 -1.88 16.62 -8.92
CA SER A 60 -2.66 15.76 -9.81
C SER A 60 -3.25 14.55 -9.09
N ALA A 61 -2.48 13.91 -8.19
CA ALA A 61 -2.96 12.78 -7.40
C ALA A 61 -4.04 13.22 -6.39
N ILE A 62 -3.93 14.40 -5.76
CA ILE A 62 -4.97 14.97 -4.89
C ILE A 62 -6.27 15.19 -5.70
N ALA A 63 -6.18 15.80 -6.87
CA ALA A 63 -7.34 16.03 -7.73
C ALA A 63 -8.07 14.71 -8.08
N ALA A 64 -7.32 13.64 -8.32
CA ALA A 64 -7.90 12.33 -8.61
C ALA A 64 -8.66 11.72 -7.40
N THR A 65 -8.27 12.03 -6.16
CA THR A 65 -8.98 11.55 -4.96
C THR A 65 -10.33 12.21 -4.73
N VAL A 66 -10.62 13.32 -5.40
CA VAL A 66 -11.90 14.03 -5.33
C VAL A 66 -12.93 13.44 -6.30
N ASN A 67 -12.48 12.73 -7.32
CA ASN A 67 -13.37 12.14 -8.32
C ASN A 67 -13.84 10.74 -7.89
N PRO A 68 -15.15 10.52 -7.62
CA PRO A 68 -15.68 9.23 -7.17
C PRO A 68 -15.46 8.11 -8.20
N ASP A 69 -15.50 8.41 -9.50
CA ASP A 69 -15.30 7.41 -10.55
C ASP A 69 -13.87 6.85 -10.52
N MET A 70 -12.89 7.69 -10.26
CA MET A 70 -11.50 7.25 -10.11
C MET A 70 -11.30 6.42 -8.84
N VAL A 71 -11.98 6.76 -7.76
CA VAL A 71 -11.91 6.00 -6.50
C VAL A 71 -12.56 4.63 -6.65
N SER A 72 -13.70 4.55 -7.32
CA SER A 72 -14.39 3.28 -7.59
C SER A 72 -13.61 2.41 -8.59
N SER A 73 -13.04 2.99 -9.64
CA SER A 73 -12.25 2.26 -10.64
C SER A 73 -10.99 1.62 -10.04
N ARG A 74 -10.44 2.21 -8.98
CA ARG A 74 -9.35 1.63 -8.22
C ARG A 74 -9.79 0.41 -7.38
N GLY A 75 -11.08 0.19 -7.20
CA GLY A 75 -11.66 -0.93 -6.43
C GLY A 75 -11.87 -0.64 -4.96
N HIS A 76 -12.04 0.62 -4.59
CA HIS A 76 -12.53 1.00 -3.25
C HIS A 76 -14.04 0.84 -3.17
N ASN A 77 -14.54 0.37 -2.02
CA ASN A 77 -15.95 0.18 -1.73
C ASN A 77 -16.40 1.26 -0.75
N PHE A 78 -17.33 2.08 -1.16
CA PHE A 78 -17.91 3.14 -0.34
C PHE A 78 -19.39 3.31 -0.69
N ASP A 79 -20.17 3.91 0.21
CA ASP A 79 -21.58 4.15 -0.01
C ASP A 79 -21.79 5.28 -1.03
N GLU A 80 -22.73 5.13 -1.95
CA GLU A 80 -23.02 6.11 -3.02
C GLU A 80 -23.47 7.48 -2.48
N SER A 81 -23.93 7.55 -1.25
CA SER A 81 -24.33 8.79 -0.58
C SER A 81 -23.16 9.70 -0.20
N ILE A 82 -21.92 9.18 -0.24
CA ILE A 82 -20.73 9.91 0.19
C ILE A 82 -20.31 10.93 -0.85
N ARG A 83 -20.10 12.16 -0.39
CA ARG A 83 -19.56 13.25 -1.21
C ARG A 83 -18.06 13.38 -1.00
N PHE A 84 -17.33 13.53 -2.09
CA PHE A 84 -15.89 13.80 -2.08
C PHE A 84 -15.61 15.30 -2.23
N PRO A 85 -14.57 15.84 -1.57
CA PRO A 85 -13.64 15.18 -0.65
C PRO A 85 -14.27 14.92 0.73
N ILE A 86 -13.83 13.84 1.41
CA ILE A 86 -14.29 13.50 2.76
C ILE A 86 -13.46 14.28 3.77
N ILE A 87 -14.10 15.19 4.52
CA ILE A 87 -13.45 16.05 5.52
C ILE A 87 -14.06 15.78 6.89
N ILE A 88 -13.20 15.53 7.89
CA ILE A 88 -13.61 15.27 9.27
C ILE A 88 -13.07 16.38 10.16
N ASP A 89 -13.90 16.90 11.05
CA ASP A 89 -13.53 17.93 12.03
C ASP A 89 -13.59 17.37 13.47
N SER A 90 -14.74 16.81 13.84
CA SER A 90 -14.98 16.27 15.19
C SER A 90 -15.71 14.94 15.14
N TYR A 91 -15.52 14.12 16.15
CA TYR A 91 -16.25 12.89 16.37
C TYR A 91 -17.09 12.99 17.64
N THR A 92 -18.34 12.59 17.54
CA THR A 92 -19.28 12.59 18.66
C THR A 92 -19.58 11.15 19.06
N GLU A 93 -19.21 10.76 20.27
CA GLU A 93 -19.57 9.46 20.84
C GLU A 93 -20.77 9.66 21.78
N SER A 94 -21.89 8.98 21.49
CA SER A 94 -23.04 8.92 22.39
C SER A 94 -22.98 7.62 23.19
N ARG A 95 -22.74 7.69 24.48
CA ARG A 95 -22.84 6.57 25.43
C ARG A 95 -23.87 6.91 26.50
N GLU A 96 -24.83 6.03 26.68
CA GLU A 96 -25.76 5.99 27.83
C GLU A 96 -26.12 7.38 28.42
N GLY A 97 -26.52 8.34 27.55
CA GLY A 97 -26.95 9.67 27.96
C GLY A 97 -25.89 10.76 28.05
N SER A 98 -24.61 10.44 27.85
CA SER A 98 -23.54 11.43 27.71
C SER A 98 -23.06 11.52 26.26
N VAL A 99 -23.03 12.75 25.73
CA VAL A 99 -22.54 13.07 24.39
C VAL A 99 -21.19 13.74 24.55
N GLU A 100 -20.12 12.99 24.28
CA GLU A 100 -18.76 13.52 24.32
C GLU A 100 -18.29 13.86 22.90
N LYS A 101 -17.83 15.09 22.71
CA LYS A 101 -17.21 15.54 21.45
C LYS A 101 -15.69 15.46 21.61
N PHE A 102 -15.06 14.77 20.68
CA PHE A 102 -13.60 14.68 20.62
C PHE A 102 -13.10 15.30 19.32
N ASP A 103 -12.00 16.03 19.41
CA ASP A 103 -11.25 16.37 18.22
C ASP A 103 -10.68 15.09 17.61
N VAL A 104 -10.85 14.93 16.30
CA VAL A 104 -10.45 13.71 15.61
C VAL A 104 -8.96 13.42 15.77
N GLU A 105 -8.11 14.44 15.78
CA GLU A 105 -6.66 14.25 15.90
C GLU A 105 -6.21 13.83 17.31
N SER A 106 -6.92 14.28 18.35
CA SER A 106 -6.61 14.01 19.76
C SER A 106 -7.42 12.85 20.35
N LEU A 107 -7.77 11.84 19.56
CA LEU A 107 -8.51 10.67 20.06
C LEU A 107 -7.85 10.08 21.31
N PRO A 108 -8.62 9.88 22.41
CA PRO A 108 -8.10 9.32 23.63
C PRO A 108 -7.58 7.90 23.39
N LEU A 109 -6.47 7.56 24.05
CA LEU A 109 -5.76 6.27 23.84
C LEU A 109 -6.60 5.04 24.20
N GLN A 110 -7.58 5.18 25.10
CA GLN A 110 -8.46 4.08 25.48
C GLN A 110 -9.42 3.73 24.36
N ASN A 111 -9.39 2.47 23.91
CA ASN A 111 -10.23 1.95 22.83
C ASN A 111 -10.13 2.73 21.50
N SER A 112 -9.02 3.41 21.27
CA SER A 112 -8.83 4.32 20.13
C SER A 112 -9.09 3.66 18.78
N THR A 113 -8.61 2.43 18.57
CA THR A 113 -8.84 1.68 17.31
C THR A 113 -10.32 1.37 17.11
N ARG A 114 -11.06 1.00 18.18
CA ARG A 114 -12.50 0.73 18.09
C ARG A 114 -13.28 2.00 17.74
N LYS A 115 -12.93 3.11 18.38
CA LYS A 115 -13.52 4.43 18.08
C LYS A 115 -13.26 4.86 16.65
N PHE A 116 -12.04 4.65 16.16
CA PHE A 116 -11.68 4.92 14.78
C PHE A 116 -12.51 4.08 13.79
N VAL A 117 -12.63 2.78 14.02
CA VAL A 117 -13.43 1.89 13.15
C VAL A 117 -14.89 2.31 13.16
N ALA A 118 -15.49 2.57 14.34
CA ALA A 118 -16.86 3.04 14.45
C ALA A 118 -17.09 4.38 13.72
N MET A 119 -16.12 5.30 13.79
CA MET A 119 -16.16 6.56 13.05
C MET A 119 -16.16 6.33 11.53
N MET A 120 -15.32 5.43 11.02
CA MET A 120 -15.27 5.12 9.59
C MET A 120 -16.53 4.37 9.12
N GLU A 121 -17.09 3.49 9.95
CA GLU A 121 -18.36 2.82 9.67
C GLU A 121 -19.52 3.82 9.62
N GLY A 122 -19.55 4.78 10.54
CA GLY A 122 -20.54 5.86 10.54
C GLY A 122 -20.45 6.79 9.32
N LEU A 123 -19.28 6.88 8.69
CA LEU A 123 -19.06 7.60 7.42
C LEU A 123 -19.38 6.77 6.18
N GLY A 124 -19.85 5.51 6.32
CA GLY A 124 -20.11 4.62 5.18
C GLY A 124 -18.87 3.99 4.55
N LEU A 125 -17.71 4.05 5.23
CA LEU A 125 -16.44 3.50 4.73
C LEU A 125 -16.12 2.10 5.28
N GLY A 126 -17.03 1.51 6.05
CA GLY A 126 -16.87 0.18 6.67
C GLY A 126 -16.65 -0.93 5.66
N ALA A 127 -17.29 -0.85 4.49
CA ALA A 127 -17.16 -1.82 3.41
C ALA A 127 -15.72 -1.91 2.90
N ASP A 128 -15.02 -0.79 2.76
CA ASP A 128 -13.61 -0.76 2.31
C ASP A 128 -12.64 -1.31 3.36
N LEU A 129 -12.88 -1.03 4.64
CA LEU A 129 -12.11 -1.61 5.73
C LEU A 129 -12.25 -3.14 5.76
N ASN A 130 -13.47 -3.65 5.59
CA ASN A 130 -13.75 -5.08 5.52
C ASN A 130 -13.11 -5.71 4.28
N ARG A 131 -13.13 -5.05 3.13
CA ARG A 131 -12.41 -5.47 1.91
C ARG A 131 -10.91 -5.64 2.19
N ALA A 132 -10.29 -4.66 2.84
CA ALA A 132 -8.86 -4.72 3.15
C ALA A 132 -8.52 -5.81 4.19
N LYS A 133 -9.39 -6.03 5.17
CA LYS A 133 -9.23 -7.06 6.20
C LYS A 133 -9.35 -8.46 5.60
N SER A 134 -10.38 -8.72 4.81
CA SER A 134 -10.61 -10.02 4.15
C SER A 134 -9.58 -10.30 3.04
N GLY A 135 -9.10 -9.26 2.36
CA GLY A 135 -8.08 -9.35 1.31
C GLY A 135 -6.65 -9.60 1.81
N ARG A 136 -6.44 -9.74 3.12
CA ARG A 136 -5.12 -10.05 3.67
C ARG A 136 -4.74 -11.50 3.39
N THR A 137 -3.76 -11.70 2.51
CA THR A 137 -3.31 -13.02 2.04
C THR A 137 -1.83 -13.25 2.33
N ILE A 138 -1.43 -14.53 2.39
CA ILE A 138 -0.02 -14.90 2.49
C ILE A 138 0.61 -14.74 1.10
N ARG A 139 1.78 -14.11 1.02
CA ARG A 139 2.52 -13.96 -0.24
C ARG A 139 3.01 -15.33 -0.73
N ALA A 140 2.81 -15.58 -2.01
CA ALA A 140 3.49 -16.66 -2.70
C ALA A 140 4.94 -16.24 -3.02
N GLY A 141 5.88 -17.18 -2.91
CA GLY A 141 7.28 -16.95 -3.30
C GLY A 141 8.20 -16.46 -2.18
N LYS A 142 9.40 -16.03 -2.57
CA LYS A 142 10.53 -15.72 -1.67
C LYS A 142 10.30 -14.54 -0.72
N GLY A 143 9.30 -13.68 -0.97
CA GLY A 143 8.95 -12.56 -0.09
C GLY A 143 8.56 -13.00 1.33
N THR A 144 7.93 -14.19 1.46
CA THR A 144 7.56 -14.80 2.75
C THR A 144 8.78 -15.05 3.63
N MET A 145 9.85 -15.58 3.05
CA MET A 145 11.12 -15.84 3.74
C MET A 145 11.91 -14.56 4.08
N ARG A 146 11.61 -13.45 3.38
CA ARG A 146 12.26 -12.15 3.56
C ARG A 146 11.50 -11.21 4.51
N GLY A 147 10.73 -11.73 5.44
CA GLY A 147 9.97 -10.97 6.43
C GLY A 147 8.67 -10.32 5.91
N ARG A 148 8.29 -10.56 4.65
CA ARG A 148 7.07 -10.01 4.03
C ARG A 148 5.99 -11.07 3.87
N LYS A 149 5.60 -11.72 4.96
CA LYS A 149 4.67 -12.85 4.95
C LYS A 149 3.30 -12.50 4.37
N TYR A 150 2.76 -11.35 4.73
CA TYR A 150 1.40 -10.96 4.33
C TYR A 150 1.40 -9.89 3.24
N ARG A 151 0.38 -9.94 2.39
CA ARG A 151 -0.02 -8.87 1.48
C ARG A 151 -1.39 -8.37 1.94
N THR A 152 -1.51 -7.08 2.18
CA THR A 152 -2.78 -6.43 2.55
C THR A 152 -3.11 -5.41 1.46
N PRO A 153 -4.33 -5.39 0.92
CA PRO A 153 -4.77 -4.35 0.01
C PRO A 153 -4.71 -2.98 0.69
N LYS A 154 -4.38 -1.95 -0.07
CA LYS A 154 -4.48 -0.58 0.41
C LYS A 154 -5.95 -0.18 0.54
N SER A 155 -6.29 0.47 1.65
CA SER A 155 -7.59 1.03 1.95
C SER A 155 -7.46 2.55 2.16
N ILE A 156 -8.15 3.09 3.10
CA ILE A 156 -8.24 4.50 3.40
C ILE A 156 -6.86 5.12 3.66
N LEU A 157 -6.62 6.26 3.04
CA LEU A 157 -5.54 7.17 3.41
C LEU A 157 -6.12 8.26 4.32
N LEU A 158 -5.58 8.39 5.51
CA LEU A 158 -5.95 9.42 6.45
C LEU A 158 -4.87 10.51 6.46
N VAL A 159 -5.24 11.72 6.12
CA VAL A 159 -4.34 12.87 6.14
C VAL A 159 -4.65 13.74 7.36
N VAL A 160 -3.64 13.91 8.22
CA VAL A 160 -3.72 14.62 9.50
C VAL A 160 -2.72 15.77 9.55
N ALA A 161 -2.95 16.76 10.39
CA ALA A 161 -1.95 17.81 10.59
C ALA A 161 -0.74 17.27 11.36
N ASN A 162 -0.99 16.56 12.47
CA ASN A 162 0.03 15.97 13.32
C ASN A 162 -0.19 14.47 13.51
N ARG A 163 0.90 13.72 13.72
CA ARG A 163 0.86 12.26 13.97
C ARG A 163 0.60 11.93 15.44
N ASP A 164 -0.53 12.35 15.98
CA ASP A 164 -0.89 12.16 17.40
C ASP A 164 -1.78 10.92 17.63
N GLY A 165 -2.82 11.05 18.46
CA GLY A 165 -3.68 9.95 18.90
C GLY A 165 -4.34 9.19 17.75
N LEU A 166 -4.81 9.90 16.73
CA LEU A 166 -5.45 9.31 15.55
C LEU A 166 -4.49 8.41 14.76
N HIS A 167 -3.22 8.79 14.65
CA HIS A 167 -2.21 7.94 14.01
C HIS A 167 -2.06 6.60 14.73
N LYS A 168 -2.01 6.60 16.07
CA LYS A 168 -1.91 5.38 16.87
C LYS A 168 -3.17 4.51 16.76
N ALA A 169 -4.33 5.14 16.67
CA ALA A 169 -5.62 4.48 16.53
C ALA A 169 -5.77 3.74 15.20
N ALA A 170 -5.42 4.41 14.10
CA ALA A 170 -5.67 3.94 12.74
C ALA A 170 -4.61 2.97 12.20
N ARG A 171 -3.33 3.14 12.59
CA ARG A 171 -2.22 2.33 12.03
C ARG A 171 -2.35 0.82 12.23
N ASN A 172 -3.15 0.37 13.21
CA ASN A 172 -3.37 -1.06 13.46
C ASN A 172 -4.44 -1.66 12.53
N VAL A 173 -5.23 -0.82 11.85
CA VAL A 173 -6.28 -1.29 10.95
C VAL A 173 -5.68 -1.71 9.61
N PRO A 174 -5.97 -2.93 9.11
CA PRO A 174 -5.40 -3.41 7.85
C PRO A 174 -5.69 -2.48 6.67
N GLY A 175 -4.65 -2.13 5.94
CA GLY A 175 -4.76 -1.32 4.72
C GLY A 175 -4.86 0.19 4.92
N VAL A 176 -5.08 0.66 6.15
CA VAL A 176 -5.14 2.09 6.47
C VAL A 176 -3.74 2.64 6.64
N ASP A 177 -3.45 3.75 5.97
CA ASP A 177 -2.23 4.52 6.17
C ASP A 177 -2.60 5.91 6.72
N VAL A 178 -1.76 6.43 7.60
CA VAL A 178 -1.92 7.78 8.17
C VAL A 178 -0.68 8.59 7.87
N VAL A 179 -0.87 9.73 7.23
CA VAL A 179 0.22 10.59 6.77
C VAL A 179 -0.04 12.03 7.26
N ALA A 180 1.01 12.69 7.73
CA ALA A 180 0.91 14.11 8.05
C ALA A 180 0.88 14.94 6.76
N ALA A 181 0.12 16.03 6.76
CA ALA A 181 -0.05 16.90 5.59
C ALA A 181 1.29 17.39 4.99
N LYS A 182 2.26 17.65 5.86
CA LYS A 182 3.63 18.07 5.47
C LYS A 182 4.42 17.00 4.74
N ASP A 183 4.18 15.72 5.10
CA ASP A 183 4.91 14.56 4.57
C ASP A 183 4.18 13.90 3.38
N LEU A 184 3.00 14.41 3.02
CA LEU A 184 2.16 13.84 1.97
C LEU A 184 2.86 13.84 0.62
N CYS A 185 3.01 12.66 0.03
CA CYS A 185 3.63 12.48 -1.28
C CYS A 185 2.67 11.81 -2.29
N ALA A 186 3.05 11.85 -3.56
CA ALA A 186 2.25 11.24 -4.63
C ALA A 186 2.12 9.71 -4.48
N GLU A 187 3.11 9.05 -3.87
CA GLU A 187 3.07 7.60 -3.62
C GLU A 187 1.99 7.22 -2.60
N ASP A 188 1.73 8.07 -1.60
CA ASP A 188 0.67 7.83 -0.61
C ASP A 188 -0.72 7.91 -1.24
N LEU A 189 -0.91 8.89 -2.14
CA LEU A 189 -2.17 9.14 -2.84
C LEU A 189 -2.42 8.17 -4.01
N ALA A 190 -1.35 7.71 -4.65
CA ALA A 190 -1.40 6.83 -5.82
C ALA A 190 -0.43 5.65 -5.65
N PRO A 191 -0.62 4.77 -4.64
CA PRO A 191 0.29 3.65 -4.41
C PRO A 191 0.29 2.68 -5.59
N GLY A 192 1.49 2.42 -6.11
CA GLY A 192 1.69 1.59 -7.30
C GLY A 192 1.50 2.32 -8.63
N GLY A 193 1.28 3.63 -8.61
CA GLY A 193 1.02 4.45 -9.80
C GLY A 193 -0.46 4.56 -10.17
N ASP A 194 -1.35 3.82 -9.50
CA ASP A 194 -2.80 3.89 -9.74
C ASP A 194 -3.42 5.04 -8.95
N LEU A 195 -4.11 5.93 -9.63
CA LEU A 195 -4.79 7.10 -9.08
C LEU A 195 -6.09 6.74 -8.35
N GLY A 196 -6.62 7.68 -7.57
CA GLY A 196 -7.95 7.55 -6.96
C GLY A 196 -7.97 6.76 -5.65
N ARG A 197 -6.98 6.92 -4.77
CA ARG A 197 -7.04 6.34 -3.44
C ARG A 197 -8.12 7.00 -2.58
N LEU A 198 -8.93 6.20 -1.88
CA LEU A 198 -9.92 6.69 -0.93
C LEU A 198 -9.23 7.45 0.19
N THR A 199 -9.44 8.78 0.24
CA THR A 199 -8.72 9.68 1.13
C THR A 199 -9.68 10.43 2.02
N VAL A 200 -9.35 10.48 3.31
CA VAL A 200 -10.08 11.20 4.35
C VAL A 200 -9.16 12.28 4.92
N TRP A 201 -9.65 13.50 4.95
CA TRP A 201 -8.90 14.67 5.39
C TRP A 201 -9.40 15.15 6.74
N THR A 202 -8.49 15.54 7.64
CA THR A 202 -8.88 16.35 8.79
C THR A 202 -8.89 17.82 8.39
N LYS A 203 -9.76 18.60 8.98
CA LYS A 203 -9.84 20.04 8.72
C LYS A 203 -8.54 20.77 9.06
N SER A 204 -7.87 20.34 10.12
CA SER A 204 -6.55 20.82 10.52
C SER A 204 -5.46 20.50 9.49
N ALA A 205 -5.54 19.31 8.83
CA ALA A 205 -4.61 18.95 7.77
C ALA A 205 -4.73 19.89 6.55
N ILE A 206 -5.95 20.25 6.16
CA ILE A 206 -6.18 21.17 5.05
C ILE A 206 -5.56 22.52 5.36
N LYS A 207 -5.80 23.07 6.57
CA LYS A 207 -5.18 24.31 7.00
C LYS A 207 -3.65 24.27 7.05
N ALA A 208 -3.07 23.10 7.33
CA ALA A 208 -1.62 22.92 7.36
C ALA A 208 -0.98 22.79 5.96
N MET A 209 -1.80 22.65 4.91
CA MET A 209 -1.36 22.59 3.51
C MET A 209 -1.42 23.94 2.80
N GLU A 210 -2.16 24.90 3.34
CA GLU A 210 -2.18 26.29 2.87
C GLU A 210 -0.86 26.99 3.20
#